data_700ac910d161ba13c6ba6f3111cb29a0
#
_entry.id   700ac910d161ba13c6ba6f3111cb29a0
#
_cell.length_a   1.000
_cell.length_b   1.000
_cell.length_c   1.000
_cell.angle_alpha   90.00
_cell.angle_beta   90.00
_cell.angle_gamma   90.00
#
_symmetry.space_group_name_H-M   'P 1'
#
loop_
_entity.id
_entity.type
_entity.pdbx_description
1 polymer ?
#
loop_
_entity_poly.entity_id
_entity_poly.type
_entity_poly.pdbx_seq_one_letter_code
_entity_poly.pdbx_strand_id
1 'polypeptide(L)'
;MLRSSLKAVVDTNVWISGLLTRAGTAALLTRHVVQNGQAVFTAQTFAELKDRMWRPKFDRYVTLEQRKKLLSDIESSGLWVEVPPAVLATTYCRDAADDMFIHAANAAESTWLVTSDDDLLCLHPLGTLHILSPRAAYDAWNVTPTNPA
;
A
#
# COMPACT_ATOMS: atom_id res chain seq x y z
N MET A 1 -17.38 -6.99 -19.55
CA MET A 1 -17.36 -5.81 -18.75
C MET A 1 -16.12 -5.76 -17.87
N LEU A 2 -15.55 -4.61 -17.81
CA LEU A 2 -14.37 -4.44 -17.00
C LEU A 2 -14.75 -4.11 -15.58
N ARG A 3 -14.22 -4.87 -14.66
CA ARG A 3 -14.31 -4.48 -13.27
C ARG A 3 -13.26 -3.45 -12.96
N SER A 4 -13.66 -2.45 -12.21
CA SER A 4 -12.70 -1.52 -11.68
C SER A 4 -11.78 -2.26 -10.73
N SER A 5 -10.51 -2.06 -10.90
CA SER A 5 -9.55 -2.56 -9.94
C SER A 5 -9.62 -1.71 -8.69
N LEU A 6 -9.55 -2.36 -7.55
CA LEU A 6 -9.48 -1.65 -6.28
C LEU A 6 -8.15 -0.91 -6.19
N LYS A 7 -8.22 0.38 -5.92
CA LYS A 7 -7.02 1.18 -5.67
C LYS A 7 -6.70 1.10 -4.20
N ALA A 8 -5.48 0.74 -3.88
CA ALA A 8 -5.04 0.62 -2.50
C ALA A 8 -3.67 1.26 -2.32
N VAL A 9 -3.57 2.13 -1.33
CA VAL A 9 -2.27 2.59 -0.84
C VAL A 9 -1.84 1.60 0.22
N VAL A 10 -0.63 1.07 0.10
CA VAL A 10 -0.08 0.12 1.06
C VAL A 10 1.15 0.73 1.70
N ASP A 11 1.14 0.80 3.03
CA ASP A 11 2.25 1.35 3.81
C ASP A 11 3.54 0.57 3.51
N THR A 12 4.64 1.27 3.49
CA THR A 12 5.97 0.71 3.25
C THR A 12 6.22 -0.53 4.10
N ASN A 13 5.90 -0.48 5.39
CA ASN A 13 6.18 -1.59 6.30
C ASN A 13 5.37 -2.84 5.95
N VAL A 14 4.19 -2.68 5.36
CA VAL A 14 3.40 -3.82 4.91
C VAL A 14 4.07 -4.50 3.71
N TRP A 15 4.58 -3.70 2.77
CA TRP A 15 5.35 -4.25 1.65
C TRP A 15 6.57 -5.02 2.14
N ILE A 16 7.30 -4.44 3.09
CA ILE A 16 8.50 -5.08 3.66
C ILE A 16 8.13 -6.38 4.37
N SER A 17 7.08 -6.35 5.18
CA SER A 17 6.62 -7.57 5.87
C SER A 17 6.26 -8.67 4.89
N GLY A 18 5.66 -8.29 3.76
CA GLY A 18 5.34 -9.25 2.71
C GLY A 18 6.56 -9.89 2.08
N LEU A 19 7.67 -9.16 1.99
CA LEU A 19 8.92 -9.72 1.50
C LEU A 19 9.56 -10.65 2.53
N LEU A 20 9.49 -10.27 3.81
CA LEU A 20 10.18 -11.00 4.88
C LEU A 20 9.49 -12.31 5.23
N THR A 21 8.17 -12.36 5.16
CA THR A 21 7.40 -13.53 5.58
C THR A 21 6.44 -13.93 4.48
N ARG A 22 6.86 -14.88 3.66
CA ARG A 22 6.17 -15.23 2.41
C ARG A 22 4.77 -15.79 2.61
N ALA A 23 4.51 -16.43 3.73
CA ALA A 23 3.20 -17.03 4.03
C ALA A 23 2.35 -16.15 4.93
N GLY A 24 2.84 -15.01 5.35
CA GLY A 24 2.12 -14.14 6.26
C GLY A 24 1.01 -13.35 5.58
N THR A 25 0.18 -12.72 6.39
CA THR A 25 -0.96 -11.95 5.89
C THR A 25 -0.53 -10.80 5.00
N ALA A 26 0.56 -10.12 5.35
CA ALA A 26 1.06 -9.02 4.52
C ALA A 26 1.45 -9.53 3.14
N ALA A 27 2.09 -10.70 3.05
CA ALA A 27 2.46 -11.28 1.76
C ALA A 27 1.23 -11.62 0.93
N LEU A 28 0.22 -12.22 1.56
CA LEU A 28 -1.03 -12.54 0.86
C LEU A 28 -1.72 -11.28 0.36
N LEU A 29 -1.81 -10.27 1.21
CA LEU A 29 -2.48 -9.02 0.87
C LEU A 29 -1.75 -8.30 -0.27
N THR A 30 -0.43 -8.16 -0.16
CA THR A 30 0.33 -7.42 -1.18
C THR A 30 0.33 -8.13 -2.52
N ARG A 31 0.40 -9.46 -2.54
CA ARG A 31 0.26 -10.21 -3.80
C ARG A 31 -1.11 -9.99 -4.42
N HIS A 32 -2.14 -9.98 -3.58
CA HIS A 32 -3.49 -9.79 -4.08
C HIS A 32 -3.67 -8.39 -4.69
N VAL A 33 -3.08 -7.37 -4.06
CA VAL A 33 -3.11 -6.01 -4.59
C VAL A 33 -2.43 -5.96 -5.95
N VAL A 34 -1.25 -6.56 -6.07
CA VAL A 34 -0.49 -6.55 -7.32
C VAL A 34 -1.24 -7.28 -8.43
N GLN A 35 -1.85 -8.41 -8.11
CA GLN A 35 -2.49 -9.27 -9.11
C GLN A 35 -3.90 -8.83 -9.49
N ASN A 36 -4.65 -8.27 -8.54
CA ASN A 36 -6.08 -8.05 -8.72
C ASN A 36 -6.52 -6.61 -8.49
N GLY A 37 -5.64 -5.75 -8.01
CA GLY A 37 -5.95 -4.36 -7.75
C GLY A 37 -4.94 -3.45 -8.40
N GLN A 38 -4.88 -2.22 -7.90
CA GLN A 38 -3.87 -1.25 -8.30
C GLN A 38 -3.19 -0.72 -7.05
N ALA A 39 -1.89 -0.96 -6.94
CA ALA A 39 -1.08 -0.38 -5.86
C ALA A 39 -0.80 1.08 -6.22
N VAL A 40 -1.22 1.99 -5.35
CA VAL A 40 -1.08 3.42 -5.59
C VAL A 40 0.26 3.89 -5.04
N PHE A 41 1.01 4.59 -5.86
CA PHE A 41 2.28 5.17 -5.46
C PHE A 41 2.41 6.62 -5.91
N THR A 42 3.09 7.39 -5.10
CA THR A 42 3.65 8.68 -5.49
C THR A 42 5.16 8.52 -5.57
N ALA A 43 5.84 9.52 -6.12
CA ALA A 43 7.30 9.51 -6.12
C ALA A 43 7.84 9.37 -4.69
N GLN A 44 7.19 10.02 -3.74
CA GLN A 44 7.64 10.02 -2.34
C GLN A 44 7.45 8.65 -1.68
N THR A 45 6.28 8.03 -1.85
CA THR A 45 6.04 6.73 -1.22
C THR A 45 6.89 5.63 -1.85
N PHE A 46 7.12 5.71 -3.16
CA PHE A 46 7.98 4.73 -3.83
C PHE A 46 9.43 4.89 -3.41
N ALA A 47 9.90 6.13 -3.26
CA ALA A 47 11.27 6.39 -2.82
C ALA A 47 11.50 5.81 -1.43
N GLU A 48 10.53 5.93 -0.53
CA GLU A 48 10.65 5.35 0.80
C GLU A 48 10.73 3.83 0.74
N LEU A 49 9.88 3.21 -0.09
CA LEU A 49 9.91 1.75 -0.23
C LEU A 49 11.27 1.28 -0.73
N LYS A 50 11.79 1.93 -1.76
CA LYS A 50 13.11 1.55 -2.29
C LYS A 50 14.21 1.73 -1.24
N ASP A 51 14.18 2.86 -0.54
CA ASP A 51 15.18 3.13 0.48
C ASP A 51 15.17 2.04 1.55
N ARG A 52 14.01 1.68 2.02
CA ARG A 52 13.90 0.73 3.12
C ARG A 52 14.16 -0.70 2.71
N MET A 53 13.66 -1.12 1.54
CA MET A 53 13.80 -2.52 1.13
C MET A 53 15.25 -2.90 0.81
N TRP A 54 16.10 -1.92 0.49
CA TRP A 54 17.50 -2.18 0.18
C TRP A 54 18.42 -2.13 1.38
N ARG A 55 17.88 -1.93 2.60
CA ARG A 55 18.71 -1.86 3.80
C ARG A 55 19.40 -3.19 4.06
N PRO A 56 20.70 -3.17 4.38
CA PRO A 56 21.48 -4.41 4.57
C PRO A 56 20.91 -5.35 5.64
N LYS A 57 20.17 -4.82 6.61
CA LYS A 57 19.61 -5.68 7.67
C LYS A 57 18.64 -6.73 7.12
N PHE A 58 18.14 -6.55 5.90
CA PHE A 58 17.23 -7.50 5.29
C PHE A 58 17.92 -8.50 4.37
N ASP A 59 19.25 -8.37 4.15
CA ASP A 59 19.95 -9.18 3.15
C ASP A 59 19.85 -10.68 3.43
N ARG A 60 19.80 -11.08 4.71
CA ARG A 60 19.71 -12.49 5.05
C ARG A 60 18.31 -13.07 4.83
N TYR A 61 17.30 -12.23 4.65
CA TYR A 61 15.91 -12.68 4.54
C TYR A 61 15.35 -12.48 3.14
N VAL A 62 15.90 -11.56 2.36
CA VAL A 62 15.33 -11.17 1.07
C VAL A 62 16.46 -11.13 0.03
N THR A 63 16.27 -11.87 -1.07
CA THR A 63 17.27 -11.90 -2.12
C THR A 63 17.18 -10.67 -3.02
N LEU A 64 18.24 -10.46 -3.80
CA LEU A 64 18.26 -9.43 -4.83
C LEU A 64 17.10 -9.62 -5.82
N GLU A 65 16.89 -10.88 -6.24
CA GLU A 65 15.84 -11.20 -7.19
C GLU A 65 14.45 -10.89 -6.66
N GLN A 66 14.21 -11.19 -5.39
CA GLN A 66 12.92 -10.89 -4.78
C GLN A 66 12.65 -9.39 -4.75
N ARG A 67 13.67 -8.60 -4.42
CA ARG A 67 13.55 -7.15 -4.41
C ARG A 67 13.26 -6.60 -5.80
N LYS A 68 14.03 -7.07 -6.78
CA LYS A 68 13.84 -6.63 -8.17
C LYS A 68 12.48 -7.01 -8.72
N LYS A 69 12.02 -8.23 -8.38
CA LYS A 69 10.70 -8.66 -8.83
C LYS A 69 9.60 -7.78 -8.27
N LEU A 70 9.67 -7.45 -6.98
CA LEU A 70 8.65 -6.58 -6.39
C LEU A 70 8.64 -5.21 -7.05
N LEU A 71 9.81 -4.61 -7.25
CA LEU A 71 9.87 -3.30 -7.90
C LEU A 71 9.34 -3.36 -9.33
N SER A 72 9.66 -4.42 -10.05
CA SER A 72 9.16 -4.59 -11.41
C SER A 72 7.64 -4.76 -11.43
N ASP A 73 7.11 -5.56 -10.51
CA ASP A 73 5.66 -5.76 -10.41
C ASP A 73 4.94 -4.46 -10.10
N ILE A 74 5.50 -3.64 -9.21
CA ILE A 74 4.92 -2.36 -8.86
C ILE A 74 4.98 -1.41 -10.05
N GLU A 75 6.12 -1.35 -10.73
CA GLU A 75 6.28 -0.43 -11.85
C GLU A 75 5.36 -0.78 -13.02
N SER A 76 5.08 -2.07 -13.22
CA SER A 76 4.27 -2.48 -14.34
C SER A 76 2.76 -2.47 -14.05
N SER A 77 2.37 -2.63 -12.79
CA SER A 77 0.96 -2.76 -12.43
C SER A 77 0.44 -1.65 -11.53
N GLY A 78 1.32 -0.82 -11.00
CA GLY A 78 0.94 0.23 -10.06
C GLY A 78 0.29 1.42 -10.74
N LEU A 79 -0.43 2.20 -9.93
CA LEU A 79 -1.01 3.46 -10.34
C LEU A 79 -0.18 4.58 -9.74
N TRP A 80 0.40 5.41 -10.61
CA TRP A 80 1.27 6.51 -10.19
C TRP A 80 0.50 7.81 -10.22
N VAL A 81 0.52 8.54 -9.12
CA VAL A 81 -0.21 9.79 -9.00
C VAL A 81 0.70 10.90 -8.51
N GLU A 82 0.34 12.13 -8.88
CA GLU A 82 0.97 13.33 -8.34
C GLU A 82 0.04 13.94 -7.32
N VAL A 83 0.61 14.43 -6.22
CA VAL A 83 -0.19 15.00 -5.14
C VAL A 83 -0.30 16.50 -5.37
N PRO A 84 -1.52 17.04 -5.52
CA PRO A 84 -1.69 18.48 -5.70
C PRO A 84 -1.20 19.26 -4.47
N PRO A 85 -0.72 20.49 -4.65
CA PRO A 85 -0.21 21.28 -3.51
C PRO A 85 -1.21 21.45 -2.37
N ALA A 86 -2.49 21.58 -2.69
CA ALA A 86 -3.50 21.73 -1.64
C ALA A 86 -3.61 20.46 -0.78
N VAL A 87 -3.47 19.28 -1.38
CA VAL A 87 -3.50 18.02 -0.66
C VAL A 87 -2.23 17.87 0.19
N LEU A 88 -1.07 18.22 -0.39
CA LEU A 88 0.20 18.18 0.34
C LEU A 88 0.21 19.06 1.58
N ALA A 89 -0.53 20.15 1.55
CA ALA A 89 -0.54 21.11 2.64
C ALA A 89 -1.33 20.62 3.85
N THR A 90 -2.15 19.59 3.69
CA THR A 90 -3.00 19.09 4.76
C THR A 90 -2.24 18.08 5.61
N THR A 91 -2.33 18.25 6.93
CA THR A 91 -1.68 17.34 7.87
C THR A 91 -2.75 16.51 8.60
N TYR A 92 -2.43 15.25 8.85
CA TYR A 92 -3.36 14.31 9.48
C TYR A 92 -2.73 13.56 10.64
N CYS A 93 -1.46 13.22 10.52
CA CYS A 93 -0.80 12.29 11.42
C CYS A 93 0.05 13.02 12.45
N ARG A 94 0.23 12.36 13.61
CA ARG A 94 1.14 12.85 14.62
C ARG A 94 2.56 13.02 14.04
N ASP A 95 3.00 12.04 13.26
CA ASP A 95 4.26 12.12 12.54
C ASP A 95 3.95 12.55 11.09
N ALA A 96 4.43 13.73 10.72
CA ALA A 96 4.16 14.27 9.40
C ALA A 96 4.68 13.38 8.27
N ALA A 97 5.69 12.54 8.54
CA ALA A 97 6.22 11.62 7.54
C ALA A 97 5.17 10.59 7.11
N ASP A 98 4.21 10.27 7.97
CA ASP A 98 3.16 9.30 7.64
C ASP A 98 2.05 9.90 6.78
N ASP A 99 1.98 11.21 6.68
CA ASP A 99 0.95 11.87 5.88
C ASP A 99 1.05 11.51 4.40
N MET A 100 2.23 11.12 3.92
CA MET A 100 2.41 10.82 2.50
C MET A 100 1.49 9.70 2.01
N PHE A 101 1.12 8.77 2.87
CA PHE A 101 0.21 7.68 2.48
C PHE A 101 -1.22 8.19 2.34
N ILE A 102 -1.64 9.07 3.22
CA ILE A 102 -2.98 9.68 3.13
C ILE A 102 -3.04 10.62 1.92
N HIS A 103 -1.98 11.38 1.68
CA HIS A 103 -1.90 12.25 0.50
C HIS A 103 -2.00 11.43 -0.78
N ALA A 104 -1.33 10.28 -0.85
CA ALA A 104 -1.41 9.41 -2.02
C ALA A 104 -2.83 8.90 -2.23
N ALA A 105 -3.48 8.49 -1.15
CA ALA A 105 -4.85 7.97 -1.24
C ALA A 105 -5.80 9.05 -1.72
N ASN A 106 -5.69 10.26 -1.21
CA ASN A 106 -6.55 11.36 -1.61
C ASN A 106 -6.30 11.75 -3.07
N ALA A 107 -5.04 11.80 -3.50
CA ALA A 107 -4.71 12.17 -4.87
C ALA A 107 -5.23 11.14 -5.87
N ALA A 108 -5.23 9.86 -5.50
CA ALA A 108 -5.69 8.78 -6.36
C ALA A 108 -7.18 8.51 -6.23
N GLU A 109 -7.84 9.17 -5.28
CA GLU A 109 -9.22 8.84 -4.91
C GLU A 109 -9.34 7.36 -4.53
N SER A 110 -8.34 6.88 -3.81
CA SER A 110 -8.32 5.52 -3.29
C SER A 110 -9.19 5.46 -2.04
N THR A 111 -9.94 4.38 -1.90
CA THR A 111 -10.77 4.18 -0.71
C THR A 111 -10.10 3.31 0.33
N TRP A 112 -8.90 2.79 0.04
CA TRP A 112 -8.18 1.92 0.97
C TRP A 112 -6.76 2.40 1.21
N LEU A 113 -6.37 2.41 2.49
CA LEU A 113 -5.00 2.52 2.94
C LEU A 113 -4.74 1.36 3.87
N VAL A 114 -3.79 0.50 3.53
CA VAL A 114 -3.46 -0.69 4.31
C VAL A 114 -2.19 -0.41 5.11
N THR A 115 -2.27 -0.57 6.41
CA THR A 115 -1.16 -0.25 7.32
C THR A 115 -1.25 -1.10 8.57
N SER A 116 -0.11 -1.29 9.23
CA SER A 116 -0.06 -1.88 10.57
C SER A 116 0.25 -0.85 11.64
N ASP A 117 0.39 0.41 11.26
CA ASP A 117 0.75 1.49 12.18
C ASP A 117 -0.48 1.99 12.91
N ASP A 118 -0.48 1.90 14.24
CA ASP A 118 -1.60 2.34 15.05
C ASP A 118 -1.87 3.84 14.89
N ASP A 119 -0.84 4.63 14.64
CA ASP A 119 -1.02 6.08 14.44
C ASP A 119 -1.82 6.40 13.18
N LEU A 120 -1.79 5.51 12.19
CA LEU A 120 -2.65 5.63 11.01
C LEU A 120 -4.00 4.95 11.24
N LEU A 121 -3.99 3.76 11.82
CA LEU A 121 -5.22 3.00 12.04
C LEU A 121 -6.22 3.75 12.90
N CYS A 122 -5.75 4.54 13.86
CA CYS A 122 -6.63 5.29 14.74
C CYS A 122 -7.38 6.42 14.00
N LEU A 123 -6.98 6.75 12.79
CA LEU A 123 -7.67 7.77 11.99
C LEU A 123 -8.84 7.21 11.19
N HIS A 124 -9.00 5.89 11.17
CA HIS A 124 -10.07 5.24 10.43
C HIS A 124 -11.46 5.52 11.03
N PRO A 125 -12.46 5.83 10.19
CA PRO A 125 -12.37 6.19 8.78
C PRO A 125 -12.06 7.67 8.59
N LEU A 126 -11.39 7.99 7.50
CA LEU A 126 -11.07 9.38 7.19
C LEU A 126 -11.84 9.75 5.92
N GLY A 127 -13.03 10.32 6.11
CA GLY A 127 -13.93 10.52 5.00
C GLY A 127 -14.34 9.18 4.39
N THR A 128 -14.13 9.03 3.09
CA THR A 128 -14.41 7.77 2.40
C THR A 128 -13.20 6.82 2.42
N LEU A 129 -12.10 7.24 3.01
CA LEU A 129 -10.89 6.42 3.08
C LEU A 129 -11.00 5.44 4.26
N HIS A 130 -10.94 4.16 3.95
CA HIS A 130 -10.87 3.10 4.95
C HIS A 130 -9.41 2.79 5.22
N ILE A 131 -9.02 2.87 6.48
CA ILE A 131 -7.66 2.55 6.90
C ILE A 131 -7.70 1.22 7.61
N LEU A 132 -7.07 0.21 7.01
CA LEU A 132 -7.26 -1.18 7.39
C LEU A 132 -5.91 -1.85 7.65
N SER A 133 -5.91 -2.77 8.64
CA SER A 133 -4.76 -3.66 8.79
C SER A 133 -4.68 -4.63 7.62
N PRO A 134 -3.51 -5.26 7.39
CA PRO A 134 -3.42 -6.26 6.32
C PRO A 134 -4.44 -7.38 6.45
N ARG A 135 -4.70 -7.84 7.67
CA ARG A 135 -5.70 -8.89 7.89
C ARG A 135 -7.09 -8.41 7.57
N ALA A 136 -7.46 -7.23 8.05
CA ALA A 136 -8.79 -6.68 7.78
C ALA A 136 -8.99 -6.44 6.30
N ALA A 137 -7.97 -5.93 5.61
CA ALA A 137 -8.04 -5.69 4.18
C ALA A 137 -8.17 -6.99 3.40
N TYR A 138 -7.38 -8.00 3.76
CA TYR A 138 -7.42 -9.29 3.07
C TYR A 138 -8.78 -9.95 3.24
N ASP A 139 -9.29 -9.96 4.45
CA ASP A 139 -10.59 -10.57 4.74
C ASP A 139 -11.71 -9.83 4.03
N ALA A 140 -11.69 -8.50 4.03
CA ALA A 140 -12.71 -7.70 3.35
C ALA A 140 -12.70 -7.94 1.85
N TRP A 141 -11.51 -8.06 1.26
CA TRP A 141 -11.39 -8.28 -0.17
C TRP A 141 -11.89 -9.66 -0.57
N ASN A 142 -11.55 -10.66 0.21
CA ASN A 142 -11.98 -12.04 -0.07
C ASN A 142 -13.46 -12.25 0.16
N VAL A 143 -14.03 -11.58 1.17
CA VAL A 143 -15.44 -11.70 1.50
C VAL A 143 -16.30 -10.94 0.49
N THR A 144 -15.81 -9.80 0.01
CA THR A 144 -16.54 -9.00 -0.96
C THR A 144 -16.62 -9.76 -2.27
N PRO A 145 -17.81 -9.96 -2.83
CA PRO A 145 -17.91 -10.64 -4.11
C PRO A 145 -17.11 -9.89 -5.15
N THR A 146 -16.08 -10.54 -5.67
CA THR A 146 -15.26 -9.96 -6.72
C THR A 146 -15.98 -10.01 -8.04
N ASN A 147 -16.97 -10.82 -8.06
CA ASN A 147 -17.76 -11.00 -9.23
C ASN A 147 -19.19 -11.06 -8.80
N PRO A 148 -19.94 -10.05 -9.03
CA PRO A 148 -21.34 -10.07 -8.68
C PRO A 148 -22.15 -11.01 -9.56
N ALA A 149 -21.45 -11.80 -10.26
CA ALA A 149 -22.04 -12.79 -11.15
C ALA A 149 -22.66 -12.15 -12.36
#